data_bd97ca58995fb2680a9170525fa015bf
#
_entry.id   bd97ca58995fb2680a9170525fa015bf
#
_cell.length_a   1.000
_cell.length_b   1.000
_cell.length_c   1.000
_cell.angle_alpha   90.00
_cell.angle_beta   90.00
_cell.angle_gamma   90.00
#
_symmetry.space_group_name_H-M   'P 1'
#
loop_
_entity.id
_entity.type
_entity.pdbx_description
1 polymer ?
#
loop_
_entity_poly.entity_id
_entity_poly.type
_entity_poly.pdbx_seq_one_letter_code
_entity_poly.pdbx_strand_id
1 'polypeptide(L)'
;MSKKVEEWSVAKRYNPFNSYKLLGQIYKWRLIKRGNPLPQPTLVTVDLQNLCDLKCIWCNSDYILKRRHQKISKKTLFEIADFLKKWLGTHHWEEGVEAVCIAGGGEALLHPDIGKFIHRLVNNGIEVGIVTNGTHLNKNLNALSKCTWIGVSVDAGTPETFKKIKGKDKFDVVINNMRHLIEYSKYHNARLSMDRPGYGLTYKYLLHPYNVNEIVQAVKIAKEIGCKNFHLRPMGIPWDKLKDSDTDTVFKSVDIKTFNRQIKEARKYESPLFGVYGITHKFGDKLNIANIFSKCYAVFMTCAIMPATDGNNDHVTVGLCCDRRGDERLELATNLDDINKLAEVWGSEKHWEIFDNIDIKTCPRCTYSEHSHIFEHVILQDSMTYKFI
;
A
#
# COMPACT_ATOMS: atom_id res chain seq x y z
N MET A 1 -2.87 28.58 1.66
CA MET A 1 -3.37 28.00 0.39
C MET A 1 -4.12 26.74 0.72
N SER A 2 -5.41 26.62 0.37
CA SER A 2 -6.19 25.42 0.64
C SER A 2 -5.58 24.25 -0.13
N LYS A 3 -5.25 23.20 0.57
CA LYS A 3 -4.65 21.97 0.04
C LYS A 3 -5.75 21.15 -0.65
N LYS A 4 -6.20 21.56 -1.84
CA LYS A 4 -7.09 20.70 -2.62
C LYS A 4 -6.33 19.46 -3.01
N VAL A 5 -6.72 18.32 -2.44
CA VAL A 5 -6.40 17.02 -3.03
C VAL A 5 -6.98 17.05 -4.43
N GLU A 6 -6.15 16.80 -5.44
CA GLU A 6 -6.63 16.78 -6.81
C GLU A 6 -7.50 15.54 -7.02
N GLU A 7 -8.79 15.75 -7.05
CA GLU A 7 -9.77 14.68 -7.21
C GLU A 7 -9.77 14.14 -8.64
N TRP A 8 -9.46 15.00 -9.61
CA TRP A 8 -9.51 14.68 -11.03
C TRP A 8 -8.19 15.00 -11.72
N SER A 9 -7.81 14.17 -12.66
CA SER A 9 -6.73 14.49 -13.59
C SER A 9 -7.16 15.61 -14.55
N VAL A 10 -6.19 16.21 -15.26
CA VAL A 10 -6.47 17.20 -16.33
C VAL A 10 -7.39 16.60 -17.41
N ALA A 11 -7.28 15.30 -17.68
CA ALA A 11 -8.15 14.56 -18.59
C ALA A 11 -9.49 14.13 -17.96
N LYS A 12 -9.90 14.74 -16.85
CA LYS A 12 -11.14 14.47 -16.11
C LYS A 12 -11.27 13.02 -15.62
N ARG A 13 -10.15 12.34 -15.41
CA ARG A 13 -10.13 11.03 -14.81
C ARG A 13 -10.09 11.17 -13.29
N TYR A 14 -10.98 10.45 -12.59
CA TYR A 14 -11.00 10.45 -11.13
C TYR A 14 -9.71 9.84 -10.56
N ASN A 15 -9.18 10.49 -9.54
CA ASN A 15 -7.94 10.04 -8.87
C ASN A 15 -8.19 8.75 -8.08
N PRO A 16 -7.66 7.58 -8.49
CA PRO A 16 -7.87 6.33 -7.77
C PRO A 16 -7.16 6.28 -6.40
N PHE A 17 -6.31 7.25 -6.11
CA PHE A 17 -5.61 7.39 -4.83
C PHE A 17 -6.29 8.40 -3.89
N ASN A 18 -7.45 8.94 -4.29
CA ASN A 18 -8.22 9.85 -3.46
C ASN A 18 -8.89 9.09 -2.31
N SER A 19 -8.80 9.64 -1.10
CA SER A 19 -9.34 9.03 0.12
C SER A 19 -10.87 8.96 0.16
N TYR A 20 -11.58 9.80 -0.59
CA TYR A 20 -13.05 9.76 -0.63
C TYR A 20 -13.64 8.43 -1.10
N LYS A 21 -12.88 7.60 -1.82
CA LYS A 21 -13.30 6.22 -2.14
C LYS A 21 -13.60 5.37 -0.90
N LEU A 22 -13.06 5.77 0.25
CA LEU A 22 -13.28 5.09 1.53
C LEU A 22 -14.73 5.22 2.03
N LEU A 23 -15.48 6.21 1.52
CA LEU A 23 -16.90 6.36 1.82
C LEU A 23 -17.71 5.12 1.39
N GLY A 24 -17.23 4.34 0.43
CA GLY A 24 -17.82 3.06 0.06
C GLY A 24 -17.83 2.02 1.19
N GLN A 25 -17.03 2.20 2.24
CA GLN A 25 -16.93 1.31 3.40
C GLN A 25 -17.54 1.89 4.68
N ILE A 26 -18.23 3.02 4.59
CA ILE A 26 -18.75 3.76 5.75
C ILE A 26 -19.71 2.90 6.59
N TYR A 27 -20.45 2.00 5.97
CA TYR A 27 -21.38 1.09 6.63
C TYR A 27 -20.63 0.12 7.58
N LYS A 28 -19.46 -0.39 7.20
CA LYS A 28 -18.60 -1.20 8.08
C LYS A 28 -18.08 -0.37 9.24
N TRP A 29 -17.66 0.85 8.97
CA TRP A 29 -17.04 1.71 9.99
C TRP A 29 -18.01 2.13 11.08
N ARG A 30 -19.30 2.28 10.77
CA ARG A 30 -20.35 2.55 11.77
C ARG A 30 -20.53 1.43 12.80
N LEU A 31 -20.05 0.23 12.50
CA LEU A 31 -20.11 -0.91 13.39
C LEU A 31 -18.96 -0.94 14.42
N ILE A 32 -17.91 -0.13 14.22
CA ILE A 32 -16.74 -0.11 15.09
C ILE A 32 -17.10 0.58 16.41
N LYS A 33 -17.45 -0.24 17.39
CA LYS A 33 -17.76 0.19 18.76
C LYS A 33 -17.26 -0.85 19.75
N ARG A 34 -16.68 -0.39 20.89
CA ARG A 34 -16.26 -1.30 21.95
C ARG A 34 -17.48 -2.09 22.48
N GLY A 35 -17.29 -3.36 22.73
CA GLY A 35 -18.36 -4.28 23.14
C GLY A 35 -19.16 -4.90 21.99
N ASN A 36 -18.99 -4.40 20.76
CA ASN A 36 -19.54 -5.05 19.58
C ASN A 36 -18.47 -5.90 18.89
N PRO A 37 -18.85 -7.03 18.28
CA PRO A 37 -17.96 -7.71 17.37
C PRO A 37 -17.58 -6.77 16.21
N LEU A 38 -16.28 -6.73 15.84
CA LEU A 38 -15.80 -5.84 14.78
C LEU A 38 -16.04 -6.46 13.39
N PRO A 39 -16.29 -5.62 12.37
CA PRO A 39 -16.24 -6.08 10.99
C PRO A 39 -14.80 -6.49 10.65
N GLN A 40 -14.65 -7.35 9.64
CA GLN A 40 -13.33 -7.65 9.08
C GLN A 40 -12.67 -6.36 8.51
N PRO A 41 -11.32 -6.32 8.48
CA PRO A 41 -10.62 -5.13 8.00
C PRO A 41 -10.91 -4.85 6.53
N THR A 42 -10.98 -3.57 6.18
CA THR A 42 -11.16 -3.11 4.79
C THR A 42 -9.95 -3.44 3.93
N LEU A 43 -8.75 -3.38 4.50
CA LEU A 43 -7.49 -3.63 3.83
C LEU A 43 -6.67 -4.66 4.59
N VAL A 44 -6.39 -5.78 3.94
CA VAL A 44 -5.40 -6.75 4.41
C VAL A 44 -4.14 -6.61 3.55
N THR A 45 -2.99 -6.46 4.20
CA THR A 45 -1.69 -6.56 3.54
C THR A 45 -1.05 -7.90 3.92
N VAL A 46 -0.38 -8.55 2.96
CA VAL A 46 0.36 -9.79 3.21
C VAL A 46 1.79 -9.61 2.74
N ASP A 47 2.71 -9.70 3.70
CA ASP A 47 4.15 -9.68 3.46
C ASP A 47 4.63 -11.13 3.37
N LEU A 48 5.00 -11.61 2.18
CA LEU A 48 5.32 -13.02 1.99
C LEU A 48 6.66 -13.44 2.59
N GLN A 49 7.60 -12.49 2.68
CA GLN A 49 8.98 -12.71 3.14
C GLN A 49 9.72 -11.39 3.39
N ASN A 50 10.87 -11.47 4.03
CA ASN A 50 11.75 -10.33 4.27
C ASN A 50 13.06 -10.37 3.45
N LEU A 51 13.04 -10.99 2.26
CA LEU A 51 14.16 -10.97 1.31
C LEU A 51 13.90 -9.98 0.18
N CYS A 52 14.92 -9.20 -0.20
CA CYS A 52 14.86 -8.29 -1.35
C CYS A 52 16.17 -8.35 -2.15
N ASP A 53 16.06 -8.28 -3.46
CA ASP A 53 17.20 -8.29 -4.38
C ASP A 53 17.75 -6.88 -4.67
N LEU A 54 17.11 -5.81 -4.19
CA LEU A 54 17.58 -4.43 -4.28
C LEU A 54 18.07 -3.89 -2.94
N LYS A 55 18.80 -2.78 -2.96
CA LYS A 55 19.36 -2.06 -1.79
C LYS A 55 18.99 -0.57 -1.86
N CYS A 56 17.68 -0.29 -1.78
CA CYS A 56 17.21 1.09 -1.90
C CYS A 56 17.71 1.96 -0.75
N ILE A 57 18.24 3.15 -1.07
CA ILE A 57 18.83 4.08 -0.08
C ILE A 57 17.82 4.63 0.94
N TRP A 58 16.52 4.57 0.62
CA TRP A 58 15.42 4.98 1.50
C TRP A 58 14.42 3.86 1.78
N CYS A 59 14.87 2.62 1.85
CA CYS A 59 14.00 1.51 2.16
C CYS A 59 13.38 1.69 3.54
N ASN A 60 12.05 1.84 3.60
CA ASN A 60 11.34 1.97 4.87
C ASN A 60 11.17 0.64 5.62
N SER A 61 11.65 -0.45 5.03
CA SER A 61 11.69 -1.80 5.63
C SER A 61 13.13 -2.30 5.86
N ASP A 62 14.13 -1.41 5.80
CA ASP A 62 15.55 -1.78 5.95
C ASP A 62 15.83 -2.57 7.25
N TYR A 63 15.20 -2.17 8.36
CA TYR A 63 15.31 -2.88 9.64
C TYR A 63 14.73 -4.31 9.60
N ILE A 64 13.71 -4.58 8.78
CA ILE A 64 13.13 -5.91 8.57
C ILE A 64 14.06 -6.76 7.70
N LEU A 65 14.64 -6.17 6.64
CA LEU A 65 15.57 -6.85 5.74
C LEU A 65 16.88 -7.28 6.43
N LYS A 66 17.24 -6.64 7.55
CA LYS A 66 18.40 -6.99 8.37
C LYS A 66 18.15 -8.16 9.32
N ARG A 67 16.89 -8.54 9.55
CA ARG A 67 16.54 -9.71 10.35
C ARG A 67 16.91 -10.99 9.60
N ARG A 68 16.96 -12.12 10.34
CA ARG A 68 17.09 -13.46 9.73
C ARG A 68 16.02 -13.60 8.63
N HIS A 69 16.40 -14.20 7.49
CA HIS A 69 15.46 -14.46 6.41
C HIS A 69 14.32 -15.37 6.87
N GLN A 70 13.12 -14.91 6.65
CA GLN A 70 11.86 -15.59 6.97
C GLN A 70 10.90 -15.44 5.80
N LYS A 71 10.08 -16.47 5.61
CA LYS A 71 9.01 -16.48 4.61
C LYS A 71 7.82 -17.27 5.14
N ILE A 72 6.64 -16.97 4.66
CA ILE A 72 5.44 -17.76 4.96
C ILE A 72 5.45 -19.01 4.08
N SER A 73 5.15 -20.18 4.64
CA SER A 73 5.10 -21.41 3.85
C SER A 73 3.95 -21.42 2.84
N LYS A 74 4.04 -22.26 1.80
CA LYS A 74 2.95 -22.45 0.85
C LYS A 74 1.65 -22.88 1.53
N LYS A 75 1.74 -23.79 2.52
CA LYS A 75 0.61 -24.28 3.31
C LYS A 75 -0.10 -23.10 3.96
N THR A 76 0.62 -22.32 4.74
CA THR A 76 0.08 -21.17 5.48
C THR A 76 -0.45 -20.07 4.55
N LEU A 77 0.20 -19.81 3.39
CA LEU A 77 -0.35 -18.88 2.40
C LEU A 77 -1.73 -19.32 1.89
N PHE A 78 -1.94 -20.62 1.69
CA PHE A 78 -3.24 -21.13 1.27
C PHE A 78 -4.29 -21.05 2.37
N GLU A 79 -3.89 -21.37 3.61
CA GLU A 79 -4.74 -21.21 4.79
C GLU A 79 -5.16 -19.75 4.99
N ILE A 80 -4.22 -18.80 4.81
CA ILE A 80 -4.52 -17.35 4.82
C ILE A 80 -5.57 -17.01 3.75
N ALA A 81 -5.39 -17.44 2.51
CA ALA A 81 -6.32 -17.11 1.42
C ALA A 81 -7.72 -17.68 1.68
N ASP A 82 -7.81 -18.89 2.25
CA ASP A 82 -9.09 -19.53 2.58
C ASP A 82 -9.76 -18.92 3.80
N PHE A 83 -8.98 -18.56 4.81
CA PHE A 83 -9.46 -17.83 5.97
C PHE A 83 -10.01 -16.45 5.57
N LEU A 84 -9.28 -15.67 4.78
CA LEU A 84 -9.70 -14.34 4.36
C LEU A 84 -11.01 -14.37 3.57
N LYS A 85 -11.28 -15.42 2.79
CA LYS A 85 -12.56 -15.61 2.12
C LYS A 85 -13.70 -15.86 3.10
N LYS A 86 -13.45 -16.65 4.15
CA LYS A 86 -14.45 -17.12 5.11
C LYS A 86 -14.53 -16.27 6.36
N TRP A 87 -13.65 -15.29 6.51
CA TRP A 87 -13.62 -14.45 7.70
C TRP A 87 -14.96 -13.73 7.85
N LEU A 88 -15.78 -14.21 8.77
CA LEU A 88 -17.07 -13.61 9.04
C LEU A 88 -16.87 -12.30 9.78
N GLY A 89 -17.40 -11.23 9.21
CA GLY A 89 -17.65 -10.01 9.96
C GLY A 89 -18.80 -10.21 10.95
N THR A 90 -19.05 -9.22 11.75
CA THR A 90 -20.12 -9.17 12.74
C THR A 90 -21.51 -9.37 12.14
N HIS A 91 -21.68 -9.01 10.90
CA HIS A 91 -22.92 -9.14 10.16
C HIS A 91 -22.79 -10.30 9.18
N HIS A 92 -23.59 -11.34 9.38
CA HIS A 92 -23.57 -12.60 8.64
C HIS A 92 -23.80 -12.49 7.13
N TRP A 93 -24.17 -11.32 6.61
CA TRP A 93 -24.34 -11.11 5.16
C TRP A 93 -23.06 -10.76 4.41
N GLU A 94 -21.95 -10.49 5.14
CA GLU A 94 -20.67 -10.13 4.54
C GLU A 94 -19.61 -11.17 4.90
N GLU A 95 -19.40 -12.07 3.99
CA GLU A 95 -18.34 -13.06 4.13
C GLU A 95 -17.05 -12.54 3.51
N GLY A 96 -15.98 -12.60 4.29
CA GLY A 96 -14.61 -12.47 3.80
C GLY A 96 -14.13 -11.05 3.60
N VAL A 97 -12.87 -10.98 3.22
CA VAL A 97 -12.14 -9.77 2.87
C VAL A 97 -12.25 -9.53 1.37
N GLU A 98 -12.64 -8.33 0.97
CA GLU A 98 -12.84 -8.00 -0.44
C GLU A 98 -11.53 -7.90 -1.22
N ALA A 99 -10.46 -7.40 -0.58
CA ALA A 99 -9.20 -7.12 -1.25
C ALA A 99 -7.96 -7.37 -0.37
N VAL A 100 -6.91 -7.86 -1.02
CA VAL A 100 -5.59 -8.08 -0.42
C VAL A 100 -4.54 -7.29 -1.20
N CYS A 101 -3.66 -6.60 -0.47
CA CYS A 101 -2.46 -5.99 -1.04
C CYS A 101 -1.23 -6.81 -0.66
N ILE A 102 -0.59 -7.45 -1.62
CA ILE A 102 0.69 -8.12 -1.42
C ILE A 102 1.78 -7.05 -1.50
N ALA A 103 2.37 -6.73 -0.36
CA ALA A 103 3.38 -5.69 -0.25
C ALA A 103 4.18 -5.89 1.03
N GLY A 104 5.32 -5.23 1.18
CA GLY A 104 5.85 -5.11 2.51
C GLY A 104 7.32 -5.38 2.72
N GLY A 105 7.69 -6.20 3.69
CA GLY A 105 9.01 -6.31 4.28
C GLY A 105 10.17 -6.68 3.35
N GLY A 106 9.88 -7.26 2.16
CA GLY A 106 10.84 -7.62 1.14
C GLY A 106 10.27 -7.49 -0.27
N GLU A 107 10.85 -8.20 -1.24
CA GLU A 107 10.31 -8.33 -2.60
C GLU A 107 9.44 -9.58 -2.70
N ALA A 108 8.14 -9.38 -2.85
CA ALA A 108 7.16 -10.47 -2.87
C ALA A 108 7.38 -11.45 -4.04
N LEU A 109 7.81 -10.95 -5.21
CA LEU A 109 8.03 -11.77 -6.41
C LEU A 109 9.24 -12.72 -6.33
N LEU A 110 10.05 -12.62 -5.27
CA LEU A 110 11.08 -13.60 -4.97
C LEU A 110 10.52 -14.85 -4.25
N HIS A 111 9.28 -14.76 -3.73
CA HIS A 111 8.67 -15.92 -3.06
C HIS A 111 8.29 -17.00 -4.08
N PRO A 112 8.70 -18.27 -3.88
CA PRO A 112 8.51 -19.32 -4.88
C PRO A 112 7.04 -19.64 -5.18
N ASP A 113 6.16 -19.43 -4.22
CA ASP A 113 4.74 -19.77 -4.33
C ASP A 113 3.82 -18.56 -4.57
N ILE A 114 4.37 -17.36 -4.86
CA ILE A 114 3.59 -16.13 -5.10
C ILE A 114 2.51 -16.33 -6.16
N GLY A 115 2.84 -16.95 -7.29
CA GLY A 115 1.88 -17.19 -8.36
C GLY A 115 0.70 -18.06 -7.94
N LYS A 116 0.97 -19.12 -7.15
CA LYS A 116 -0.08 -20.01 -6.61
C LYS A 116 -0.96 -19.29 -5.59
N PHE A 117 -0.34 -18.46 -4.75
CA PHE A 117 -1.06 -17.65 -3.77
C PHE A 117 -2.01 -16.65 -4.44
N ILE A 118 -1.54 -15.92 -5.46
CA ILE A 118 -2.38 -15.02 -6.26
C ILE A 118 -3.57 -15.77 -6.84
N HIS A 119 -3.33 -16.93 -7.47
CA HIS A 119 -4.39 -17.76 -8.03
C HIS A 119 -5.42 -18.18 -6.96
N ARG A 120 -4.96 -18.57 -5.76
CA ARG A 120 -5.85 -18.95 -4.67
C ARG A 120 -6.72 -17.79 -4.22
N LEU A 121 -6.16 -16.59 -4.03
CA LEU A 121 -6.90 -15.38 -3.68
C LEU A 121 -7.95 -15.04 -4.75
N VAL A 122 -7.55 -15.00 -6.03
CA VAL A 122 -8.45 -14.68 -7.14
C VAL A 122 -9.58 -15.70 -7.28
N ASN A 123 -9.28 -16.99 -7.14
CA ASN A 123 -10.29 -18.07 -7.18
C ASN A 123 -11.26 -17.99 -5.99
N ASN A 124 -10.81 -17.44 -4.86
CA ASN A 124 -11.65 -17.13 -3.72
C ASN A 124 -12.50 -15.85 -3.89
N GLY A 125 -12.41 -15.17 -5.03
CA GLY A 125 -13.13 -13.92 -5.31
C GLY A 125 -12.49 -12.67 -4.71
N ILE A 126 -11.29 -12.77 -4.13
CA ILE A 126 -10.58 -11.65 -3.49
C ILE A 126 -9.83 -10.84 -4.54
N GLU A 127 -10.02 -9.53 -4.54
CA GLU A 127 -9.27 -8.60 -5.39
C GLU A 127 -7.81 -8.52 -4.93
N VAL A 128 -6.87 -8.59 -5.88
CA VAL A 128 -5.44 -8.60 -5.56
C VAL A 128 -4.73 -7.36 -6.09
N GLY A 129 -4.10 -6.62 -5.19
CA GLY A 129 -3.13 -5.58 -5.51
C GLY A 129 -1.71 -6.02 -5.14
N ILE A 130 -0.70 -5.54 -5.88
CA ILE A 130 0.71 -5.86 -5.60
C ILE A 130 1.55 -4.59 -5.63
N VAL A 131 2.50 -4.48 -4.70
CA VAL A 131 3.60 -3.52 -4.77
C VAL A 131 4.91 -4.28 -4.90
N THR A 132 5.67 -4.01 -5.95
CA THR A 132 6.90 -4.72 -6.27
C THR A 132 7.99 -3.78 -6.77
N ASN A 133 9.24 -4.21 -6.73
CA ASN A 133 10.35 -3.52 -7.38
C ASN A 133 10.44 -3.80 -8.89
N GLY A 134 9.67 -4.76 -9.40
CA GLY A 134 9.53 -5.06 -10.83
C GLY A 134 10.60 -5.98 -11.43
N THR A 135 11.64 -6.35 -10.69
CA THR A 135 12.77 -7.15 -11.23
C THR A 135 12.37 -8.57 -11.67
N HIS A 136 11.25 -9.09 -11.14
CA HIS A 136 10.79 -10.46 -11.38
C HIS A 136 9.37 -10.57 -11.95
N LEU A 137 8.81 -9.51 -12.53
CA LEU A 137 7.46 -9.53 -13.12
C LEU A 137 7.31 -10.61 -14.20
N ASN A 138 8.35 -10.87 -14.98
CA ASN A 138 8.34 -11.84 -16.07
C ASN A 138 8.19 -13.31 -15.61
N LYS A 139 8.42 -13.63 -14.34
CA LYS A 139 8.38 -15.00 -13.82
C LYS A 139 6.96 -15.52 -13.57
N ASN A 140 5.98 -14.63 -13.40
CA ASN A 140 4.62 -14.98 -12.99
C ASN A 140 3.54 -14.27 -13.81
N LEU A 141 3.75 -14.07 -15.11
CA LEU A 141 2.86 -13.28 -15.98
C LEU A 141 1.39 -13.71 -15.89
N ASN A 142 1.11 -15.03 -15.91
CA ASN A 142 -0.25 -15.55 -15.84
C ASN A 142 -0.96 -15.15 -14.52
N ALA A 143 -0.30 -15.30 -13.38
CA ALA A 143 -0.87 -14.92 -12.10
C ALA A 143 -1.01 -13.39 -11.96
N LEU A 144 0.04 -12.65 -12.34
CA LEU A 144 0.08 -11.20 -12.26
C LEU A 144 -0.96 -10.52 -13.13
N SER A 145 -1.24 -11.07 -14.32
CA SER A 145 -2.27 -10.54 -15.23
C SER A 145 -3.69 -10.62 -14.65
N LYS A 146 -3.93 -11.48 -13.65
CA LYS A 146 -5.21 -11.60 -12.94
C LYS A 146 -5.37 -10.62 -11.78
N CYS A 147 -4.30 -9.94 -11.40
CA CYS A 147 -4.38 -8.90 -10.36
C CYS A 147 -5.24 -7.72 -10.82
N THR A 148 -5.86 -7.04 -9.87
CA THR A 148 -6.61 -5.80 -10.12
C THR A 148 -5.68 -4.66 -10.46
N TRP A 149 -4.60 -4.51 -9.69
CA TRP A 149 -3.57 -3.51 -9.96
C TRP A 149 -2.18 -3.98 -9.50
N ILE A 150 -1.16 -3.43 -10.14
CA ILE A 150 0.24 -3.64 -9.74
C ILE A 150 0.96 -2.30 -9.74
N GLY A 151 1.54 -1.95 -8.60
CA GLY A 151 2.38 -0.77 -8.45
C GLY A 151 3.86 -1.14 -8.50
N VAL A 152 4.57 -0.70 -9.54
CA VAL A 152 6.01 -0.94 -9.68
C VAL A 152 6.79 0.26 -9.17
N SER A 153 7.62 0.03 -8.15
CA SER A 153 8.43 1.06 -7.49
C SER A 153 9.72 1.35 -8.26
N VAL A 154 9.60 2.11 -9.36
CA VAL A 154 10.75 2.45 -10.22
C VAL A 154 11.55 3.63 -9.66
N ASP A 155 10.85 4.71 -9.29
CA ASP A 155 11.40 5.88 -8.62
C ASP A 155 12.49 6.64 -9.41
N ALA A 156 12.61 6.42 -10.70
CA ALA A 156 13.61 7.04 -11.58
C ALA A 156 13.06 7.25 -12.99
N GLY A 157 13.65 8.14 -13.75
CA GLY A 157 13.42 8.33 -15.18
C GLY A 157 14.62 7.89 -16.04
N THR A 158 15.73 7.53 -15.40
CA THR A 158 16.99 7.12 -16.07
C THR A 158 17.63 5.91 -15.36
N PRO A 159 18.45 5.11 -16.09
CA PRO A 159 19.22 4.01 -15.51
C PRO A 159 20.18 4.47 -14.41
N GLU A 160 20.83 5.62 -14.59
CA GLU A 160 21.79 6.18 -13.64
C GLU A 160 21.14 6.49 -12.30
N THR A 161 20.00 7.19 -12.34
CA THR A 161 19.24 7.51 -11.11
C THR A 161 18.66 6.27 -10.47
N PHE A 162 18.15 5.33 -11.27
CA PHE A 162 17.67 4.04 -10.73
C PHE A 162 18.79 3.31 -9.99
N LYS A 163 19.98 3.17 -10.60
CA LYS A 163 21.14 2.52 -9.99
C LYS A 163 21.55 3.21 -8.70
N LYS A 164 21.59 4.54 -8.69
CA LYS A 164 21.89 5.34 -7.49
C LYS A 164 20.90 5.11 -6.36
N ILE A 165 19.60 5.06 -6.67
CA ILE A 165 18.51 4.93 -5.70
C ILE A 165 18.32 3.49 -5.24
N LYS A 166 18.34 2.54 -6.16
CA LYS A 166 18.03 1.12 -5.91
C LYS A 166 19.25 0.27 -5.57
N GLY A 167 20.45 0.84 -5.71
CA GLY A 167 21.71 0.16 -5.41
C GLY A 167 22.09 -0.95 -6.40
N LYS A 168 21.35 -1.09 -7.51
CA LYS A 168 21.62 -2.07 -8.58
C LYS A 168 21.20 -1.53 -9.95
N ASP A 169 21.94 -1.95 -10.97
CA ASP A 169 21.71 -1.61 -12.37
C ASP A 169 20.66 -2.58 -12.96
N LYS A 170 19.38 -2.24 -12.80
CA LYS A 170 18.24 -3.07 -13.21
C LYS A 170 17.13 -2.27 -13.90
N PHE A 171 17.37 -1.02 -14.26
CA PHE A 171 16.34 -0.15 -14.84
C PHE A 171 15.69 -0.79 -16.08
N ASP A 172 16.51 -1.15 -17.07
CA ASP A 172 16.02 -1.72 -18.34
C ASP A 172 15.32 -3.06 -18.12
N VAL A 173 15.78 -3.89 -17.19
CA VAL A 173 15.13 -5.13 -16.81
C VAL A 173 13.71 -4.86 -16.28
N VAL A 174 13.57 -3.87 -15.40
CA VAL A 174 12.26 -3.51 -14.83
C VAL A 174 11.33 -2.96 -15.92
N ILE A 175 11.83 -2.03 -16.75
CA ILE A 175 11.03 -1.43 -17.84
C ILE A 175 10.58 -2.49 -18.84
N ASN A 176 11.46 -3.40 -19.25
CA ASN A 176 11.12 -4.48 -20.17
C ASN A 176 10.13 -5.48 -19.54
N ASN A 177 10.31 -5.84 -18.27
CA ASN A 177 9.37 -6.69 -17.55
C ASN A 177 7.97 -6.06 -17.47
N MET A 178 7.88 -4.75 -17.27
CA MET A 178 6.61 -4.02 -17.27
C MET A 178 5.92 -4.08 -18.65
N ARG A 179 6.68 -3.88 -19.75
CA ARG A 179 6.15 -4.00 -21.11
C ARG A 179 5.61 -5.40 -21.37
N HIS A 180 6.40 -6.42 -21.09
CA HIS A 180 5.99 -7.83 -21.28
C HIS A 180 4.72 -8.16 -20.48
N LEU A 181 4.59 -7.70 -19.26
CA LEU A 181 3.39 -7.94 -18.46
C LEU A 181 2.14 -7.28 -19.07
N ILE A 182 2.25 -6.06 -19.60
CA ILE A 182 1.13 -5.36 -20.25
C ILE A 182 0.77 -6.05 -21.57
N GLU A 183 1.75 -6.40 -22.39
CA GLU A 183 1.53 -7.13 -23.65
C GLU A 183 0.86 -8.47 -23.39
N TYR A 184 1.37 -9.25 -22.43
CA TYR A 184 0.76 -10.50 -22.01
C TYR A 184 -0.70 -10.30 -21.55
N SER A 185 -0.94 -9.29 -20.71
CA SER A 185 -2.27 -9.04 -20.17
C SER A 185 -3.27 -8.62 -21.25
N LYS A 186 -2.86 -7.82 -22.22
CA LYS A 186 -3.68 -7.43 -23.37
C LYS A 186 -3.98 -8.62 -24.26
N TYR A 187 -2.97 -9.42 -24.60
CA TYR A 187 -3.12 -10.60 -25.45
C TYR A 187 -4.15 -11.61 -24.89
N HIS A 188 -4.17 -11.76 -23.57
CA HIS A 188 -5.09 -12.67 -22.88
C HIS A 188 -6.39 -11.99 -22.39
N ASN A 189 -6.67 -10.73 -22.74
CA ASN A 189 -7.81 -9.94 -22.23
C ASN A 189 -7.93 -10.03 -20.70
N ALA A 190 -6.79 -10.04 -20.01
CA ALA A 190 -6.73 -10.28 -18.57
C ALA A 190 -7.13 -9.04 -17.76
N ARG A 191 -7.51 -9.25 -16.51
CA ARG A 191 -8.00 -8.22 -15.56
C ARG A 191 -7.10 -6.98 -15.51
N LEU A 192 -5.78 -7.17 -15.46
CA LEU A 192 -4.81 -6.07 -15.35
C LEU A 192 -4.85 -5.09 -16.54
N SER A 193 -5.32 -5.53 -17.72
CA SER A 193 -5.45 -4.69 -18.92
C SER A 193 -6.81 -4.02 -19.05
N MET A 194 -7.79 -4.34 -18.21
CA MET A 194 -9.13 -3.75 -18.27
C MET A 194 -9.08 -2.23 -18.07
N ASP A 195 -9.93 -1.51 -18.82
CA ASP A 195 -10.06 -0.07 -18.67
C ASP A 195 -11.12 0.28 -17.63
N ARG A 196 -10.72 0.17 -16.36
CA ARG A 196 -11.54 0.55 -15.20
C ARG A 196 -10.71 1.42 -14.24
N PRO A 197 -11.32 2.40 -13.57
CA PRO A 197 -10.63 3.17 -12.53
C PRO A 197 -10.02 2.25 -11.46
N GLY A 198 -8.77 2.48 -11.08
CA GLY A 198 -8.06 1.68 -10.09
C GLY A 198 -7.42 0.39 -10.61
N TYR A 199 -7.73 -0.03 -11.84
CA TYR A 199 -7.13 -1.23 -12.47
C TYR A 199 -5.81 -0.89 -13.16
N GLY A 200 -4.98 -1.91 -13.37
CA GLY A 200 -3.84 -1.85 -14.26
C GLY A 200 -2.50 -1.58 -13.59
N LEU A 201 -1.49 -1.41 -14.44
CA LEU A 201 -0.13 -1.16 -14.02
C LEU A 201 0.04 0.32 -13.64
N THR A 202 0.69 0.55 -12.51
CA THR A 202 1.02 1.88 -11.98
C THR A 202 2.53 2.03 -11.86
N TYR A 203 3.07 3.06 -12.50
CA TYR A 203 4.45 3.49 -12.28
C TYR A 203 4.52 4.31 -11.00
N LYS A 204 5.11 3.77 -9.94
CA LYS A 204 5.27 4.47 -8.66
C LYS A 204 6.56 5.25 -8.64
N TYR A 205 6.50 6.44 -8.06
CA TYR A 205 7.61 7.37 -8.02
C TYR A 205 7.70 8.04 -6.64
N LEU A 206 8.66 7.63 -5.85
CA LEU A 206 8.97 8.28 -4.58
C LEU A 206 9.91 9.45 -4.84
N LEU A 207 9.42 10.66 -4.58
CA LEU A 207 10.16 11.89 -4.85
C LEU A 207 11.32 12.09 -3.88
N HIS A 208 12.48 12.40 -4.43
CA HIS A 208 13.73 12.70 -3.73
C HIS A 208 14.52 13.77 -4.50
N PRO A 209 15.46 14.51 -3.88
CA PRO A 209 16.32 15.46 -4.59
C PRO A 209 17.05 14.88 -5.80
N TYR A 210 17.39 13.59 -5.79
CA TYR A 210 18.11 12.93 -6.90
C TYR A 210 17.25 12.72 -8.14
N ASN A 211 15.93 12.67 -8.02
CA ASN A 211 15.06 12.33 -9.15
C ASN A 211 14.04 13.44 -9.50
N VAL A 212 14.04 14.58 -8.82
CA VAL A 212 13.07 15.66 -9.05
C VAL A 212 13.10 16.19 -10.48
N ASN A 213 14.23 16.13 -11.16
CA ASN A 213 14.40 16.59 -12.55
C ASN A 213 13.91 15.57 -13.61
N GLU A 214 13.59 14.34 -13.22
CA GLU A 214 13.28 13.24 -14.14
C GLU A 214 11.79 12.87 -14.19
N ILE A 215 10.92 13.63 -13.54
CA ILE A 215 9.48 13.32 -13.44
C ILE A 215 8.84 13.24 -14.82
N VAL A 216 9.13 14.21 -15.70
CA VAL A 216 8.59 14.22 -17.08
C VAL A 216 9.06 13.01 -17.86
N GLN A 217 10.35 12.67 -17.75
CA GLN A 217 10.91 11.49 -18.42
C GLN A 217 10.26 10.21 -17.94
N ALA A 218 10.11 10.02 -16.62
CA ALA A 218 9.46 8.87 -16.04
C ALA A 218 7.98 8.74 -16.46
N VAL A 219 7.26 9.88 -16.57
CA VAL A 219 5.88 9.91 -17.05
C VAL A 219 5.77 9.48 -18.52
N LYS A 220 6.70 9.94 -19.38
CA LYS A 220 6.76 9.50 -20.79
C LYS A 220 6.95 7.99 -20.89
N ILE A 221 7.92 7.45 -20.17
CA ILE A 221 8.21 6.01 -20.12
C ILE A 221 6.96 5.24 -19.61
N ALA A 222 6.34 5.69 -18.52
CA ALA A 222 5.15 5.06 -17.97
C ALA A 222 4.00 4.99 -19.00
N LYS A 223 3.77 6.08 -19.73
CA LYS A 223 2.74 6.15 -20.77
C LYS A 223 3.06 5.23 -21.95
N GLU A 224 4.30 5.23 -22.41
CA GLU A 224 4.79 4.36 -23.51
C GLU A 224 4.64 2.86 -23.18
N ILE A 225 4.97 2.45 -21.96
CA ILE A 225 4.75 1.08 -21.47
C ILE A 225 3.27 0.69 -21.50
N GLY A 226 2.35 1.65 -21.38
CA GLY A 226 0.92 1.42 -21.27
C GLY A 226 0.45 1.31 -19.82
N CYS A 227 1.17 1.91 -18.87
CA CYS A 227 0.67 2.08 -17.51
C CYS A 227 -0.65 2.86 -17.51
N LYS A 228 -1.52 2.56 -16.56
CA LYS A 228 -2.78 3.31 -16.35
C LYS A 228 -2.55 4.55 -15.49
N ASN A 229 -1.56 4.50 -14.62
CA ASN A 229 -1.29 5.58 -13.68
C ASN A 229 0.22 5.81 -13.51
N PHE A 230 0.58 7.06 -13.34
CA PHE A 230 1.83 7.50 -12.74
C PHE A 230 1.51 8.06 -11.34
N HIS A 231 2.05 7.44 -10.30
CA HIS A 231 1.76 7.80 -8.92
C HIS A 231 3.00 8.32 -8.21
N LEU A 232 3.08 9.63 -8.07
CA LEU A 232 4.15 10.31 -7.37
C LEU A 232 3.73 10.66 -5.95
N ARG A 233 4.58 10.35 -5.00
CA ARG A 233 4.46 10.78 -3.60
C ARG A 233 5.82 11.07 -3.00
N PRO A 234 5.92 11.86 -1.90
CA PRO A 234 7.17 12.01 -1.19
C PRO A 234 7.64 10.66 -0.65
N MET A 235 8.95 10.46 -0.59
CA MET A 235 9.50 9.29 0.09
C MET A 235 9.10 9.27 1.58
N GLY A 236 8.98 8.07 2.12
CA GLY A 236 8.77 7.87 3.56
C GLY A 236 10.09 7.77 4.30
N ILE A 237 10.04 7.96 5.61
CA ILE A 237 11.13 7.64 6.52
C ILE A 237 10.70 6.44 7.33
N PRO A 238 11.56 5.44 7.55
CA PRO A 238 11.29 4.33 8.42
C PRO A 238 10.88 4.82 9.81
N TRP A 239 9.87 4.21 10.40
CA TRP A 239 9.37 4.61 11.71
C TRP A 239 10.42 4.47 12.82
N ASP A 240 11.34 3.51 12.69
CA ASP A 240 12.44 3.26 13.62
C ASP A 240 13.51 4.37 13.61
N LYS A 241 13.58 5.13 12.51
CA LYS A 241 14.54 6.24 12.33
C LYS A 241 13.97 7.61 12.60
N LEU A 242 12.69 7.71 12.96
CA LEU A 242 12.02 9.01 13.11
C LEU A 242 12.53 9.85 14.27
N LYS A 243 12.99 9.20 15.34
CA LYS A 243 13.55 9.91 16.50
C LYS A 243 14.90 10.56 16.23
N ASP A 244 15.63 10.01 15.23
CA ASP A 244 17.02 10.35 14.94
C ASP A 244 17.18 11.19 13.67
N SER A 245 16.12 11.32 12.89
CA SER A 245 16.18 12.04 11.61
C SER A 245 15.44 13.37 11.70
N ASP A 246 16.14 14.44 11.37
CA ASP A 246 15.49 15.67 10.95
C ASP A 246 14.80 15.40 9.58
N THR A 247 13.57 14.88 9.67
CA THR A 247 12.75 14.51 8.51
C THR A 247 12.45 15.70 7.61
N ASP A 248 12.52 16.90 8.17
CA ASP A 248 12.40 18.15 7.44
C ASP A 248 13.56 18.35 6.46
N THR A 249 14.77 17.83 6.72
CA THR A 249 15.94 18.07 5.85
C THR A 249 15.77 17.43 4.47
N VAL A 250 15.24 16.21 4.38
CA VAL A 250 15.07 15.55 3.08
C VAL A 250 14.00 16.26 2.24
N PHE A 251 12.88 16.69 2.87
CA PHE A 251 11.83 17.40 2.15
C PHE A 251 12.21 18.85 1.84
N LYS A 252 12.93 19.52 2.73
CA LYS A 252 13.48 20.86 2.47
C LYS A 252 14.53 20.85 1.36
N SER A 253 15.23 19.74 1.13
CA SER A 253 16.21 19.59 0.07
C SER A 253 15.62 19.33 -1.32
N VAL A 254 14.32 19.05 -1.43
CA VAL A 254 13.65 18.96 -2.75
C VAL A 254 13.39 20.37 -3.28
N ASP A 255 13.91 20.66 -4.48
CA ASP A 255 13.61 21.91 -5.18
C ASP A 255 12.13 21.94 -5.61
N ILE A 256 11.33 22.65 -4.81
CA ILE A 256 9.89 22.79 -5.05
C ILE A 256 9.57 23.55 -6.34
N LYS A 257 10.41 24.47 -6.78
CA LYS A 257 10.21 25.18 -8.05
C LYS A 257 10.36 24.21 -9.22
N THR A 258 11.43 23.42 -9.21
CA THR A 258 11.65 22.35 -10.19
C THR A 258 10.54 21.31 -10.12
N PHE A 259 10.15 20.86 -8.94
CA PHE A 259 9.02 19.92 -8.77
C PHE A 259 7.74 20.45 -9.42
N ASN A 260 7.33 21.68 -9.11
CA ASN A 260 6.11 22.27 -9.66
C ASN A 260 6.17 22.41 -11.19
N ARG A 261 7.31 22.78 -11.75
CA ARG A 261 7.54 22.83 -13.20
C ARG A 261 7.42 21.44 -13.82
N GLN A 262 8.09 20.46 -13.27
CA GLN A 262 8.12 19.09 -13.75
C GLN A 262 6.73 18.44 -13.71
N ILE A 263 5.98 18.57 -12.62
CA ILE A 263 4.65 17.97 -12.52
C ILE A 263 3.63 18.66 -13.45
N LYS A 264 3.72 19.98 -13.61
CA LYS A 264 2.89 20.72 -14.57
C LYS A 264 3.14 20.26 -16.01
N GLU A 265 4.39 20.05 -16.38
CA GLU A 265 4.77 19.57 -17.72
C GLU A 265 4.36 18.09 -17.90
N ALA A 266 4.60 17.25 -16.89
CA ALA A 266 4.24 15.83 -16.90
C ALA A 266 2.74 15.62 -17.13
N ARG A 267 1.87 16.47 -16.57
CA ARG A 267 0.40 16.39 -16.76
C ARG A 267 -0.08 16.63 -18.19
N LYS A 268 0.72 17.22 -19.05
CA LYS A 268 0.39 17.32 -20.48
C LYS A 268 0.33 15.95 -21.18
N TYR A 269 0.90 14.93 -20.57
CA TYR A 269 0.86 13.54 -21.08
C TYR A 269 -0.35 12.75 -20.62
N GLU A 270 -1.22 13.31 -19.77
CA GLU A 270 -2.47 12.66 -19.36
C GLU A 270 -3.40 12.37 -20.54
N SER A 271 -4.20 11.34 -20.39
CA SER A 271 -5.25 10.97 -21.32
C SER A 271 -6.39 10.26 -20.57
N PRO A 272 -7.55 9.99 -21.19
CA PRO A 272 -8.61 9.20 -20.56
C PRO A 272 -8.13 7.84 -20.02
N LEU A 273 -7.07 7.26 -20.60
CA LEU A 273 -6.51 5.96 -20.21
C LEU A 273 -5.25 6.05 -19.33
N PHE A 274 -4.70 7.24 -19.12
CA PHE A 274 -3.46 7.43 -18.36
C PHE A 274 -3.52 8.68 -17.50
N GLY A 275 -3.43 8.54 -16.19
CA GLY A 275 -3.44 9.63 -15.23
C GLY A 275 -2.09 9.87 -14.56
N VAL A 276 -1.76 11.15 -14.29
CA VAL A 276 -0.57 11.59 -13.57
C VAL A 276 -1.00 12.17 -12.22
N TYR A 277 -0.75 11.45 -11.15
CA TYR A 277 -1.18 11.82 -9.80
C TYR A 277 0.02 12.15 -8.91
N GLY A 278 0.12 13.41 -8.53
CA GLY A 278 1.08 13.88 -7.53
C GLY A 278 0.40 14.10 -6.19
N ILE A 279 0.80 13.37 -5.15
CA ILE A 279 0.27 13.57 -3.80
C ILE A 279 1.08 14.68 -3.11
N THR A 280 0.81 15.93 -3.49
CA THR A 280 1.58 17.10 -3.06
C THR A 280 1.27 17.54 -1.63
N HIS A 281 0.06 17.29 -1.12
CA HIS A 281 -0.31 17.64 0.25
C HIS A 281 0.57 16.97 1.29
N LYS A 282 1.08 15.76 1.00
CA LYS A 282 2.02 15.05 1.87
C LYS A 282 3.38 15.75 2.05
N PHE A 283 3.69 16.76 1.25
CA PHE A 283 4.86 17.63 1.44
C PHE A 283 4.61 18.77 2.44
N GLY A 284 3.36 19.18 2.60
CA GLY A 284 3.01 20.28 3.48
C GLY A 284 2.50 19.83 4.85
N ASP A 285 2.13 18.56 5.00
CA ASP A 285 1.73 17.98 6.26
C ASP A 285 3.00 17.60 7.02
N LYS A 286 3.68 18.62 7.50
CA LYS A 286 4.71 18.44 8.51
C LYS A 286 4.12 17.52 9.57
N LEU A 287 4.58 16.32 9.67
CA LEU A 287 4.57 15.38 10.80
C LEU A 287 3.58 15.61 11.96
N ASN A 288 2.65 16.53 11.84
CA ASN A 288 1.72 16.91 12.88
C ASN A 288 0.34 16.31 12.61
N ILE A 289 0.32 14.97 12.46
CA ILE A 289 -0.90 14.18 12.31
C ILE A 289 -1.83 14.41 13.50
N ALA A 290 -1.28 14.65 14.68
CA ALA A 290 -2.01 14.95 15.91
C ALA A 290 -2.95 16.16 15.83
N ASN A 291 -2.76 17.06 14.85
CA ASN A 291 -3.66 18.19 14.64
C ASN A 291 -4.84 17.86 13.72
N ILE A 292 -4.88 16.65 13.16
CA ILE A 292 -5.90 16.24 12.19
C ILE A 292 -6.94 15.33 12.82
N PHE A 293 -6.51 14.46 13.75
CA PHE A 293 -7.35 13.52 14.49
C PHE A 293 -6.68 13.16 15.83
N SER A 294 -7.44 12.64 16.76
CA SER A 294 -6.96 12.35 18.12
C SER A 294 -6.60 10.88 18.36
N LYS A 295 -7.21 9.94 17.61
CA LYS A 295 -7.06 8.49 17.79
C LYS A 295 -6.83 7.78 16.44
N CYS A 296 -6.09 6.69 16.45
CA CYS A 296 -5.79 5.90 15.27
C CYS A 296 -6.89 4.88 14.96
N TYR A 297 -7.97 5.28 14.30
CA TYR A 297 -9.04 4.35 13.91
C TYR A 297 -8.63 3.40 12.78
N ALA A 298 -7.54 3.66 12.10
CA ALA A 298 -7.01 2.78 11.06
C ALA A 298 -6.71 1.36 11.56
N VAL A 299 -6.46 1.17 12.86
CA VAL A 299 -6.22 -0.15 13.46
C VAL A 299 -7.40 -1.10 13.36
N PHE A 300 -8.62 -0.57 13.18
CA PHE A 300 -9.82 -1.36 12.94
C PHE A 300 -10.13 -1.58 11.45
N MET A 301 -9.38 -0.93 10.57
CA MET A 301 -9.61 -0.95 9.13
C MET A 301 -8.49 -1.64 8.36
N THR A 302 -7.36 -1.89 9.01
CA THR A 302 -6.17 -2.46 8.37
C THR A 302 -5.60 -3.61 9.16
N CYS A 303 -5.12 -4.63 8.44
CA CYS A 303 -4.45 -5.79 9.00
C CYS A 303 -3.21 -6.08 8.15
N ALA A 304 -2.08 -6.36 8.78
CA ALA A 304 -0.83 -6.73 8.13
C ALA A 304 -0.39 -8.12 8.61
N ILE A 305 -0.42 -9.09 7.71
CA ILE A 305 0.04 -10.46 7.98
C ILE A 305 1.47 -10.58 7.48
N MET A 306 2.38 -10.97 8.36
CA MET A 306 3.82 -10.99 8.13
C MET A 306 4.41 -12.35 8.53
N PRO A 307 5.58 -12.76 8.00
CA PRO A 307 6.31 -13.91 8.52
C PRO A 307 6.55 -13.77 10.03
N ALA A 308 6.43 -14.86 10.76
CA ALA A 308 6.72 -14.90 12.17
C ALA A 308 8.21 -14.64 12.47
N THR A 309 8.52 -14.27 13.71
CA THR A 309 9.90 -13.97 14.15
C THR A 309 10.59 -15.14 14.82
N ASP A 310 9.88 -16.22 15.11
CA ASP A 310 10.38 -17.45 15.75
C ASP A 310 11.16 -18.38 14.81
N GLY A 311 11.18 -18.10 13.51
CA GLY A 311 11.86 -18.90 12.50
C GLY A 311 11.02 -20.05 11.94
N ASN A 312 9.77 -20.21 12.37
CA ASN A 312 8.83 -21.16 11.79
C ASN A 312 8.08 -20.54 10.62
N ASN A 313 8.25 -21.10 9.42
CA ASN A 313 7.59 -20.60 8.21
C ASN A 313 6.07 -20.88 8.17
N ASP A 314 5.56 -21.72 9.04
CA ASP A 314 4.13 -22.00 9.17
C ASP A 314 3.42 -21.02 10.11
N HIS A 315 4.18 -20.23 10.87
CA HIS A 315 3.65 -19.23 11.76
C HIS A 315 3.62 -17.84 11.10
N VAL A 316 2.73 -17.00 11.58
CA VAL A 316 2.61 -15.59 11.11
C VAL A 316 2.49 -14.63 12.29
N THR A 317 2.91 -13.40 12.06
CA THR A 317 2.67 -12.26 12.95
C THR A 317 1.63 -11.34 12.32
N VAL A 318 0.69 -10.86 13.10
CA VAL A 318 -0.38 -9.96 12.66
C VAL A 318 -0.22 -8.60 13.30
N GLY A 319 0.04 -7.59 12.49
CA GLY A 319 0.10 -6.19 12.89
C GLY A 319 -1.10 -5.38 12.44
N LEU A 320 -1.38 -4.29 13.13
CA LEU A 320 -2.49 -3.38 12.85
C LEU A 320 -2.12 -2.21 11.94
N CYS A 321 -0.85 -2.06 11.56
CA CYS A 321 -0.37 -0.98 10.72
C CYS A 321 0.69 -1.44 9.73
N CYS A 322 0.46 -1.25 8.44
CA CYS A 322 1.42 -1.61 7.41
C CYS A 322 2.60 -0.62 7.28
N ASP A 323 2.49 0.58 7.83
CA ASP A 323 3.58 1.57 7.84
C ASP A 323 4.54 1.35 9.04
N ARG A 324 4.09 0.65 10.09
CA ARG A 324 4.85 0.34 11.31
C ARG A 324 5.01 -1.18 11.49
N ARG A 325 5.38 -1.88 10.46
CA ARG A 325 5.64 -3.32 10.48
C ARG A 325 6.72 -3.67 11.51
N GLY A 326 6.47 -4.71 12.29
CA GLY A 326 7.41 -5.16 13.32
C GLY A 326 7.59 -4.20 14.49
N ASP A 327 6.67 -3.27 14.68
CA ASP A 327 6.51 -2.53 15.93
C ASP A 327 5.63 -3.36 16.87
N GLU A 328 6.25 -3.97 17.86
CA GLU A 328 5.60 -4.90 18.80
C GLU A 328 4.39 -4.28 19.51
N ARG A 329 4.37 -2.96 19.68
CA ARG A 329 3.24 -2.23 20.27
C ARG A 329 1.97 -2.26 19.41
N LEU A 330 2.10 -2.59 18.13
CA LEU A 330 1.01 -2.69 17.17
C LEU A 330 0.78 -4.13 16.69
N GLU A 331 1.42 -5.11 17.31
CA GLU A 331 1.24 -6.53 16.99
C GLU A 331 0.06 -7.10 17.77
N LEU A 332 -1.02 -7.39 17.05
CA LEU A 332 -2.22 -8.01 17.61
C LEU A 332 -1.97 -9.47 18.01
N ALA A 333 -1.23 -10.19 17.16
CA ALA A 333 -0.80 -11.57 17.43
C ALA A 333 0.61 -11.79 16.89
N THR A 334 1.45 -12.46 17.69
CA THR A 334 2.84 -12.86 17.34
C THR A 334 2.96 -14.37 17.24
N ASN A 335 3.66 -14.83 16.21
CA ASN A 335 3.93 -16.26 16.02
C ASN A 335 2.68 -17.15 16.06
N LEU A 336 1.61 -16.67 15.40
CA LEU A 336 0.33 -17.37 15.32
C LEU A 336 0.51 -18.65 14.49
N ASP A 337 0.21 -19.80 15.07
CA ASP A 337 0.34 -21.14 14.50
C ASP A 337 -0.86 -21.56 13.63
N ASP A 338 -2.01 -20.93 13.85
CA ASP A 338 -3.24 -21.12 13.07
C ASP A 338 -3.88 -19.76 12.78
N ILE A 339 -3.99 -19.42 11.50
CA ILE A 339 -4.56 -18.14 11.05
C ILE A 339 -6.04 -17.97 11.45
N ASN A 340 -6.78 -19.07 11.69
CA ASN A 340 -8.18 -18.99 12.09
C ASN A 340 -8.36 -18.33 13.47
N LYS A 341 -7.35 -18.44 14.34
CA LYS A 341 -7.33 -17.73 15.63
C LYS A 341 -7.34 -16.21 15.50
N LEU A 342 -7.03 -15.68 14.32
CA LEU A 342 -7.11 -14.24 14.07
C LEU A 342 -8.54 -13.71 14.25
N ALA A 343 -9.57 -14.49 13.95
CA ALA A 343 -10.95 -14.10 14.16
C ALA A 343 -11.28 -13.90 15.66
N GLU A 344 -10.61 -14.62 16.55
CA GLU A 344 -10.82 -14.52 18.00
C GLU A 344 -10.10 -13.29 18.61
N VAL A 345 -8.91 -12.98 18.09
CA VAL A 345 -8.13 -11.82 18.61
C VAL A 345 -8.53 -10.50 17.96
N TRP A 346 -9.18 -10.53 16.80
CA TRP A 346 -9.69 -9.33 16.14
C TRP A 346 -10.90 -8.78 16.88
N GLY A 347 -10.78 -7.60 17.45
CA GLY A 347 -11.82 -6.99 18.29
C GLY A 347 -11.76 -7.38 19.77
N SER A 348 -10.80 -8.22 20.17
CA SER A 348 -10.56 -8.57 21.57
C SER A 348 -10.16 -7.35 22.42
N GLU A 349 -10.13 -7.51 23.74
CA GLU A 349 -9.67 -6.44 24.64
C GLU A 349 -8.24 -6.00 24.30
N LYS A 350 -7.34 -6.93 23.94
CA LYS A 350 -5.98 -6.59 23.46
C LYS A 350 -6.00 -5.64 22.25
N HIS A 351 -6.94 -5.82 21.30
CA HIS A 351 -7.07 -4.93 20.16
C HIS A 351 -7.45 -3.51 20.61
N TRP A 352 -8.39 -3.39 21.55
CA TRP A 352 -8.80 -2.11 22.11
C TRP A 352 -7.72 -1.48 22.98
N GLU A 353 -6.96 -2.26 23.75
CA GLU A 353 -5.80 -1.79 24.50
C GLU A 353 -4.73 -1.17 23.57
N ILE A 354 -4.43 -1.84 22.44
CA ILE A 354 -3.53 -1.28 21.43
C ILE A 354 -4.07 0.05 20.92
N PHE A 355 -5.37 0.12 20.58
CA PHE A 355 -6.00 1.37 20.12
C PHE A 355 -5.89 2.49 21.13
N ASP A 356 -6.15 2.21 22.40
CA ASP A 356 -6.12 3.20 23.48
C ASP A 356 -4.71 3.74 23.76
N ASN A 357 -3.69 2.88 23.59
CA ASN A 357 -2.30 3.19 23.92
C ASN A 357 -1.48 3.75 22.73
N ILE A 358 -2.05 3.83 21.54
CA ILE A 358 -1.32 4.42 20.41
C ILE A 358 -1.13 5.92 20.61
N ASP A 359 0.12 6.33 20.79
CA ASP A 359 0.50 7.73 20.69
C ASP A 359 0.71 8.12 19.21
N ILE A 360 -0.29 8.78 18.63
CA ILE A 360 -0.25 9.23 17.23
C ILE A 360 0.85 10.26 16.96
N LYS A 361 1.34 10.96 18.01
CA LYS A 361 2.46 11.92 17.88
C LYS A 361 3.78 11.22 17.52
N THR A 362 3.89 9.93 17.82
CA THR A 362 5.04 9.10 17.46
C THR A 362 4.94 8.52 16.04
N CYS A 363 3.80 8.72 15.38
CA CYS A 363 3.63 8.30 14.00
C CYS A 363 4.29 9.31 13.07
N PRO A 364 5.10 8.82 12.12
CA PRO A 364 5.57 9.66 11.04
C PRO A 364 4.41 10.05 10.15
N ARG A 365 4.72 10.37 8.94
CA ARG A 365 3.72 10.50 7.91
C ARG A 365 2.86 9.24 7.78
N CYS A 366 1.57 9.35 8.09
CA CYS A 366 0.63 8.23 8.10
C CYS A 366 -0.03 8.05 6.72
N THR A 367 -0.04 6.82 6.22
CA THR A 367 -0.80 6.46 4.99
C THR A 367 -2.31 6.57 5.22
N TYR A 368 -2.75 6.37 6.45
CA TYR A 368 -4.16 6.28 6.85
C TYR A 368 -4.68 7.50 7.61
N SER A 369 -3.95 8.62 7.61
CA SER A 369 -4.36 9.83 8.33
C SER A 369 -5.77 10.28 7.95
N GLU A 370 -6.08 10.25 6.66
CA GLU A 370 -7.40 10.64 6.16
C GLU A 370 -8.52 9.68 6.58
N HIS A 371 -8.21 8.38 6.74
CA HIS A 371 -9.18 7.41 7.26
C HIS A 371 -9.57 7.75 8.70
N SER A 372 -8.57 7.97 9.56
CA SER A 372 -8.81 8.33 10.96
C SER A 372 -9.51 9.68 11.09
N HIS A 373 -9.16 10.65 10.23
CA HIS A 373 -9.82 11.95 10.18
C HIS A 373 -11.32 11.85 9.80
N ILE A 374 -11.63 11.12 8.72
CA ILE A 374 -13.02 10.89 8.29
C ILE A 374 -13.78 10.14 9.38
N PHE A 375 -13.16 9.12 9.99
CA PHE A 375 -13.80 8.35 11.04
C PHE A 375 -14.17 9.23 12.23
N GLU A 376 -13.22 10.00 12.75
CA GLU A 376 -13.40 10.82 13.95
C GLU A 376 -14.37 11.97 13.73
N HIS A 377 -14.26 12.68 12.59
CA HIS A 377 -14.99 13.91 12.35
C HIS A 377 -16.29 13.74 11.55
N VAL A 378 -16.45 12.62 10.85
CA VAL A 378 -17.65 12.36 10.04
C VAL A 378 -18.46 11.21 10.65
N ILE A 379 -17.84 10.06 10.87
CA ILE A 379 -18.57 8.85 11.27
C ILE A 379 -19.01 8.88 12.72
N LEU A 380 -18.09 9.26 13.64
CA LEU A 380 -18.39 9.31 15.06
C LEU A 380 -19.25 10.52 15.45
N GLN A 381 -19.08 11.64 14.75
CA GLN A 381 -19.81 12.86 15.06
C GLN A 381 -21.23 12.86 14.52
N ASP A 382 -21.48 12.05 13.47
CA ASP A 382 -22.81 12.01 12.84
C ASP A 382 -23.72 11.03 13.55
N SER A 383 -24.54 11.54 14.47
CA SER A 383 -25.63 10.77 15.08
C SER A 383 -26.90 10.77 14.21
N MET A 384 -27.25 11.92 13.62
CA MET A 384 -28.51 12.14 12.89
C MET A 384 -28.42 13.10 11.72
N THR A 385 -27.33 13.90 11.61
CA THR A 385 -27.24 15.02 10.68
C THR A 385 -27.29 14.61 9.21
N TYR A 386 -26.86 13.39 8.86
CA TYR A 386 -26.98 12.85 7.50
C TYR A 386 -28.42 12.76 6.97
N LYS A 387 -29.42 12.93 7.83
CA LYS A 387 -30.84 12.98 7.45
C LYS A 387 -31.30 14.36 7.01
N PHE A 388 -30.48 15.36 7.23
CA PHE A 388 -30.79 16.77 6.93
C PHE A 388 -29.70 17.32 5.99
N ILE A 389 -29.86 17.08 4.70
CA ILE A 389 -28.98 17.60 3.65
C ILE A 389 -29.66 18.79 3.03
#